data_5bff5b77061625d1b4520a3b8a26201c
#
_entry.id   5bff5b77061625d1b4520a3b8a26201c
#
_cell.length_a   1.000
_cell.length_b   1.000
_cell.length_c   1.000
_cell.angle_alpha   90.00
_cell.angle_beta   90.00
_cell.angle_gamma   90.00
#
_symmetry.space_group_name_H-M   'P 1'
#
loop_
_entity.id
_entity.type
_entity.pdbx_description
1 polymer ?
#
loop_
_entity_poly.entity_id
_entity_poly.type
_entity_poly.pdbx_seq_one_letter_code
_entity_poly.pdbx_strand_id
1 'polypeptide(L)'
;MSISHVGLRVRDLDTVKKFYEALGFTEVQRMTVPDKMAAGLLGLAEPIGFEAVYLQNDGFVLQLLTFSGHPAPDEAQRNMVGAGLTHISIAVDDMADAQAAVRSSGGAVVADPGGGFACMVRDPEGQLIELIHMTVRPVPAG
;
A
#
# COMPACT_ATOMS: atom_id res chain seq x y z
N MET A 1 22.11 -5.07 -8.81
CA MET A 1 20.91 -4.23 -8.67
C MET A 1 19.97 -4.91 -7.68
N SER A 2 19.22 -4.12 -6.89
CA SER A 2 18.25 -4.61 -5.93
C SER A 2 16.99 -3.73 -6.00
N ILE A 3 15.84 -4.28 -5.57
CA ILE A 3 14.61 -3.51 -5.46
C ILE A 3 14.68 -2.71 -4.15
N SER A 4 14.44 -1.40 -4.22
CA SER A 4 14.43 -0.52 -3.04
C SER A 4 13.05 -0.51 -2.37
N HIS A 5 12.03 -0.10 -3.10
CA HIS A 5 10.66 0.03 -2.58
C HIS A 5 9.63 0.06 -3.73
N VAL A 6 8.37 -0.06 -3.34
CA VAL A 6 7.21 0.21 -4.20
C VAL A 6 6.52 1.47 -3.69
N GLY A 7 6.22 2.42 -4.58
CA GLY A 7 5.52 3.66 -4.24
C GLY A 7 4.01 3.52 -4.39
N LEU A 8 3.27 3.93 -3.37
CA LEU A 8 1.81 4.04 -3.36
C LEU A 8 1.43 5.49 -3.10
N ARG A 9 0.84 6.15 -4.10
CA ARG A 9 0.30 7.50 -3.94
C ARG A 9 -0.96 7.45 -3.09
N VAL A 10 -1.00 8.29 -2.04
CA VAL A 10 -2.13 8.39 -1.11
C VAL A 10 -2.58 9.85 -0.96
N ARG A 11 -3.81 10.05 -0.49
CA ARG A 11 -4.38 11.35 -0.16
C ARG A 11 -4.14 11.70 1.31
N ASP A 12 -4.37 10.75 2.20
CA ASP A 12 -4.20 10.88 3.64
C ASP A 12 -3.15 9.88 4.14
N LEU A 13 -1.92 10.37 4.33
CA LEU A 13 -0.78 9.57 4.79
C LEU A 13 -1.05 8.88 6.13
N ASP A 14 -1.61 9.58 7.09
CA ASP A 14 -1.78 9.05 8.45
C ASP A 14 -2.86 7.96 8.50
N THR A 15 -3.95 8.15 7.77
CA THR A 15 -5.03 7.15 7.68
C THR A 15 -4.54 5.87 7.01
N VAL A 16 -3.85 5.98 5.88
CA VAL A 16 -3.34 4.81 5.16
C VAL A 16 -2.19 4.14 5.91
N LYS A 17 -1.31 4.91 6.53
CA LYS A 17 -0.25 4.38 7.40
C LYS A 17 -0.81 3.48 8.51
N LYS A 18 -1.82 3.96 9.25
CA LYS A 18 -2.45 3.18 10.34
C LYS A 18 -3.04 1.86 9.84
N PHE A 19 -3.60 1.85 8.63
CA PHE A 19 -4.10 0.63 8.02
C PHE A 19 -2.99 -0.40 7.81
N TYR A 20 -1.87 -0.01 7.19
CA TYR A 20 -0.76 -0.94 6.96
C TYR A 20 -0.07 -1.35 8.26
N GLU A 21 0.01 -0.46 9.25
CA GLU A 21 0.51 -0.82 10.59
C GLU A 21 -0.36 -1.90 11.26
N ALA A 22 -1.69 -1.84 11.09
CA ALA A 22 -2.61 -2.88 11.58
C ALA A 22 -2.39 -4.24 10.88
N LEU A 23 -1.77 -4.25 9.69
CA LEU A 23 -1.41 -5.45 8.95
C LEU A 23 0.07 -5.85 9.12
N GLY A 24 0.76 -5.32 10.13
CA GLY A 24 2.10 -5.74 10.51
C GLY A 24 3.24 -4.95 9.88
N PHE A 25 2.97 -3.81 9.22
CA PHE A 25 4.03 -2.91 8.78
C PHE A 25 4.51 -2.02 9.91
N THR A 26 5.76 -1.57 9.81
CA THR A 26 6.35 -0.60 10.73
C THR A 26 6.98 0.56 9.96
N GLU A 27 6.82 1.79 10.46
CA GLU A 27 7.50 2.96 9.88
C GLU A 27 9.00 2.87 10.12
N VAL A 28 9.79 3.00 9.06
CA VAL A 28 11.24 3.00 9.12
C VAL A 28 11.87 4.33 8.74
N GLN A 29 11.15 5.15 7.98
CA GLN A 29 11.63 6.48 7.58
C GLN A 29 10.47 7.38 7.21
N ARG A 30 10.64 8.69 7.48
CA ARG A 30 9.77 9.75 6.97
C ARG A 30 10.64 10.83 6.36
N MET A 31 10.23 11.38 5.22
CA MET A 31 11.01 12.42 4.55
C MET A 31 10.14 13.40 3.77
N THR A 32 10.70 14.60 3.59
CA THR A 32 10.24 15.60 2.64
C THR A 32 11.31 15.82 1.59
N VAL A 33 10.92 16.27 0.39
CA VAL A 33 11.85 16.61 -0.68
C VAL A 33 11.60 18.05 -1.09
N PRO A 34 12.66 18.90 -1.23
CA PRO A 34 12.50 20.26 -1.71
C PRO A 34 11.81 20.32 -3.08
N ASP A 35 10.92 21.27 -3.28
CA ASP A 35 10.07 21.36 -4.47
C ASP A 35 10.84 21.30 -5.78
N LYS A 36 11.94 22.03 -5.89
CA LYS A 36 12.77 22.02 -7.11
C LYS A 36 13.30 20.63 -7.46
N MET A 37 13.76 19.88 -6.46
CA MET A 37 14.25 18.52 -6.66
C MET A 37 13.10 17.56 -7.00
N ALA A 38 12.00 17.65 -6.29
CA ALA A 38 10.81 16.83 -6.54
C ALA A 38 10.24 17.11 -7.94
N ALA A 39 10.13 18.35 -8.33
CA ALA A 39 9.67 18.76 -9.67
C ALA A 39 10.52 18.15 -10.79
N GLY A 40 11.83 18.20 -10.65
CA GLY A 40 12.76 17.61 -11.62
C GLY A 40 12.65 16.09 -11.70
N LEU A 41 12.51 15.42 -10.55
CA LEU A 41 12.38 13.96 -10.49
C LEU A 41 11.03 13.46 -11.02
N LEU A 42 9.95 14.15 -10.66
CA LEU A 42 8.59 13.72 -10.96
C LEU A 42 8.04 14.23 -12.28
N GLY A 43 8.72 15.20 -12.89
CA GLY A 43 8.22 15.87 -14.11
C GLY A 43 6.95 16.68 -13.87
N LEU A 44 6.78 17.25 -12.67
CA LEU A 44 5.62 18.04 -12.29
C LEU A 44 6.02 19.51 -12.05
N ALA A 45 5.06 20.42 -12.22
CA ALA A 45 5.27 21.85 -11.94
C ALA A 45 5.26 22.10 -10.42
N GLU A 46 6.09 23.06 -9.98
CA GLU A 46 6.06 23.57 -8.61
C GLU A 46 4.78 24.39 -8.35
N PRO A 47 4.25 24.43 -7.12
CA PRO A 47 4.75 23.74 -5.91
C PRO A 47 4.40 22.25 -5.90
N ILE A 48 5.25 21.42 -5.30
CA ILE A 48 5.03 19.96 -5.15
C ILE A 48 4.49 19.61 -3.77
N GLY A 49 5.20 19.99 -2.71
CA GLY A 49 4.85 19.62 -1.34
C GLY A 49 4.98 18.12 -1.11
N PHE A 50 6.11 17.54 -1.51
CA PHE A 50 6.38 16.11 -1.41
C PHE A 50 6.57 15.69 0.05
N GLU A 51 5.80 14.71 0.49
CA GLU A 51 5.96 14.01 1.77
C GLU A 51 5.86 12.51 1.54
N ALA A 52 6.74 11.74 2.18
CA ALA A 52 6.71 10.28 2.10
C ALA A 52 6.99 9.64 3.46
N VAL A 53 6.33 8.50 3.67
CA VAL A 53 6.59 7.58 4.79
C VAL A 53 6.94 6.23 4.21
N TYR A 54 8.01 5.63 4.69
CA TYR A 54 8.43 4.30 4.30
C TYR A 54 8.06 3.32 5.40
N LEU A 55 7.29 2.33 5.02
CA LEU A 55 6.83 1.24 5.88
C LEU A 55 7.51 -0.05 5.44
N GLN A 56 7.88 -0.90 6.39
CA GLN A 56 8.43 -2.20 6.03
C GLN A 56 7.68 -3.35 6.70
N ASN A 57 7.67 -4.50 6.01
CA ASN A 57 7.22 -5.78 6.52
C ASN A 57 8.03 -6.89 5.83
N ASP A 58 8.70 -7.74 6.60
CA ASP A 58 9.49 -8.90 6.12
C ASP A 58 10.45 -8.56 4.96
N GLY A 59 11.15 -7.43 5.06
CA GLY A 59 12.09 -6.95 4.04
C GLY A 59 11.46 -6.24 2.84
N PHE A 60 10.15 -6.27 2.70
CA PHE A 60 9.43 -5.47 1.70
C PHE A 60 9.23 -4.03 2.20
N VAL A 61 9.54 -3.06 1.36
CA VAL A 61 9.39 -1.63 1.69
C VAL A 61 8.29 -1.02 0.81
N LEU A 62 7.28 -0.47 1.47
CA LEU A 62 6.20 0.30 0.86
C LEU A 62 6.41 1.78 1.16
N GLN A 63 6.53 2.60 0.12
CA GLN A 63 6.55 4.05 0.26
C GLN A 63 5.12 4.58 0.10
N LEU A 64 4.57 5.20 1.13
CA LEU A 64 3.37 6.03 1.01
C LEU A 64 3.80 7.45 0.70
N LEU A 65 3.27 8.06 -0.36
CA LEU A 65 3.68 9.40 -0.77
C LEU A 65 2.48 10.27 -1.12
N THR A 66 2.62 11.57 -0.81
CA THR A 66 1.61 12.58 -1.14
C THR A 66 2.28 13.86 -1.65
N PHE A 67 1.55 14.62 -2.47
CA PHE A 67 1.98 15.90 -3.02
C PHE A 67 0.88 16.93 -2.76
N SER A 68 1.07 17.83 -1.78
CA SER A 68 0.05 18.82 -1.44
C SER A 68 -0.19 19.83 -2.57
N GLY A 69 0.81 20.09 -3.41
CA GLY A 69 0.68 20.96 -4.59
C GLY A 69 -0.02 20.30 -5.78
N HIS A 70 -0.20 18.99 -5.76
CA HIS A 70 -0.87 18.22 -6.81
C HIS A 70 -1.84 17.23 -6.17
N PRO A 71 -3.04 17.66 -5.73
CA PRO A 71 -4.03 16.76 -5.14
C PRO A 71 -4.34 15.60 -6.08
N ALA A 72 -4.42 14.38 -5.51
CA ALA A 72 -4.76 13.21 -6.30
C ALA A 72 -6.19 13.34 -6.86
N PRO A 73 -6.39 13.15 -8.18
CA PRO A 73 -7.71 13.21 -8.76
C PRO A 73 -8.61 12.08 -8.25
N ASP A 74 -9.93 12.27 -8.34
CA ASP A 74 -10.89 11.20 -8.12
C ASP A 74 -10.86 10.27 -9.32
N GLU A 75 -10.20 9.13 -9.15
CA GLU A 75 -10.13 8.09 -10.16
C GLU A 75 -10.97 6.88 -9.74
N ALA A 76 -11.45 6.13 -10.75
CA ALA A 76 -12.10 4.86 -10.49
C ALA A 76 -11.13 3.91 -9.76
N GLN A 77 -11.64 3.19 -8.77
CA GLN A 77 -10.85 2.21 -8.03
C GLN A 77 -10.24 1.17 -8.98
N ARG A 78 -8.98 0.87 -8.76
CA ARG A 78 -8.27 -0.12 -9.56
C ARG A 78 -8.91 -1.50 -9.42
N ASN A 79 -8.91 -2.23 -10.52
CA ASN A 79 -9.39 -3.62 -10.57
C ASN A 79 -8.32 -4.52 -11.20
N MET A 80 -8.61 -5.82 -11.32
CA MET A 80 -7.67 -6.82 -11.84
C MET A 80 -7.62 -6.88 -13.37
N VAL A 81 -8.41 -6.07 -14.08
CA VAL A 81 -8.53 -6.14 -15.56
C VAL A 81 -7.44 -5.32 -16.25
N GLY A 82 -7.10 -4.15 -15.70
CA GLY A 82 -6.10 -3.26 -16.30
C GLY A 82 -4.67 -3.79 -16.12
N ALA A 83 -3.84 -3.66 -17.14
CA ALA A 83 -2.42 -3.98 -17.06
C ALA A 83 -1.66 -3.05 -16.09
N GLY A 84 -0.62 -3.56 -15.47
CA GLY A 84 0.24 -2.86 -14.50
C GLY A 84 0.13 -3.44 -13.09
N LEU A 85 0.66 -2.73 -12.10
CA LEU A 85 0.53 -3.13 -10.70
C LEU A 85 -0.94 -3.15 -10.28
N THR A 86 -1.42 -4.28 -9.76
CA THR A 86 -2.82 -4.48 -9.40
C THR A 86 -3.03 -4.50 -7.89
N HIS A 87 -2.22 -5.24 -7.16
CA HIS A 87 -2.38 -5.46 -5.71
C HIS A 87 -1.03 -5.66 -5.02
N ILE A 88 -1.07 -5.57 -3.70
CA ILE A 88 -0.02 -6.02 -2.80
C ILE A 88 -0.54 -7.30 -2.15
N SER A 89 0.27 -8.36 -2.11
CA SER A 89 -0.10 -9.61 -1.43
C SER A 89 0.55 -9.67 -0.05
N ILE A 90 -0.24 -9.89 0.98
CA ILE A 90 0.20 -9.97 2.39
C ILE A 90 -0.13 -11.36 2.92
N ALA A 91 0.91 -12.07 3.35
CA ALA A 91 0.73 -13.39 3.97
C ALA A 91 0.31 -13.24 5.43
N VAL A 92 -0.70 -14.00 5.84
CA VAL A 92 -1.29 -13.94 7.18
C VAL A 92 -1.40 -15.34 7.81
N ASP A 93 -1.27 -15.40 9.12
CA ASP A 93 -1.41 -16.68 9.86
C ASP A 93 -2.88 -17.03 10.13
N ASP A 94 -3.72 -16.02 10.37
CA ASP A 94 -5.15 -16.16 10.59
C ASP A 94 -5.93 -15.20 9.70
N MET A 95 -6.74 -15.76 8.81
CA MET A 95 -7.52 -14.97 7.84
C MET A 95 -8.63 -14.16 8.52
N ALA A 96 -9.28 -14.71 9.54
CA ALA A 96 -10.36 -14.03 10.24
C ALA A 96 -9.84 -12.82 11.03
N ASP A 97 -8.72 -12.98 11.72
CA ASP A 97 -8.05 -11.89 12.44
C ASP A 97 -7.58 -10.80 11.47
N ALA A 98 -6.99 -11.19 10.35
CA ALA A 98 -6.54 -10.24 9.32
C ALA A 98 -7.72 -9.45 8.72
N GLN A 99 -8.83 -10.11 8.40
CA GLN A 99 -10.04 -9.43 7.93
C GLN A 99 -10.63 -8.49 8.98
N ALA A 100 -10.59 -8.86 10.26
CA ALA A 100 -11.03 -7.99 11.35
C ALA A 100 -10.13 -6.75 11.46
N ALA A 101 -8.81 -6.91 11.35
CA ALA A 101 -7.86 -5.80 11.31
C ALA A 101 -8.10 -4.86 10.11
N VAL A 102 -8.37 -5.40 8.94
CA VAL A 102 -8.76 -4.63 7.74
C VAL A 102 -9.97 -3.75 8.04
N ARG A 103 -11.06 -4.34 8.55
CA ARG A 103 -12.31 -3.59 8.82
C ARG A 103 -12.13 -2.54 9.91
N SER A 104 -11.42 -2.86 10.99
CA SER A 104 -11.22 -1.94 12.11
C SER A 104 -10.28 -0.78 11.79
N SER A 105 -9.45 -0.89 10.75
CA SER A 105 -8.52 0.14 10.29
C SER A 105 -9.00 0.90 9.04
N GLY A 106 -10.27 0.80 8.70
CA GLY A 106 -10.90 1.59 7.62
C GLY A 106 -10.88 0.95 6.23
N GLY A 107 -10.41 -0.28 6.11
CA GLY A 107 -10.46 -1.05 4.87
C GLY A 107 -11.76 -1.86 4.71
N ALA A 108 -11.85 -2.60 3.62
CA ALA A 108 -13.01 -3.42 3.30
C ALA A 108 -12.60 -4.78 2.70
N VAL A 109 -13.31 -5.83 3.07
CA VAL A 109 -13.23 -7.13 2.37
C VAL A 109 -14.12 -7.05 1.15
N VAL A 110 -13.58 -7.33 -0.04
CA VAL A 110 -14.31 -7.15 -1.32
C VAL A 110 -14.56 -8.47 -2.05
N ALA A 111 -13.76 -9.49 -1.78
CA ALA A 111 -14.00 -10.84 -2.30
C ALA A 111 -13.41 -11.88 -1.35
N ASP A 112 -14.24 -12.78 -0.86
CA ASP A 112 -13.83 -13.91 -0.02
C ASP A 112 -14.49 -15.19 -0.56
N PRO A 113 -13.73 -16.04 -1.27
CA PRO A 113 -14.26 -17.31 -1.78
C PRO A 113 -14.49 -18.36 -0.69
N GLY A 114 -14.10 -18.06 0.55
CA GLY A 114 -14.13 -19.03 1.65
C GLY A 114 -12.88 -19.93 1.69
N GLY A 115 -12.85 -20.83 2.67
CA GLY A 115 -11.75 -21.77 2.85
C GLY A 115 -10.52 -21.21 3.57
N GLY A 116 -10.45 -19.90 3.81
CA GLY A 116 -9.38 -19.26 4.57
C GLY A 116 -8.01 -19.21 3.89
N PHE A 117 -7.91 -19.48 2.58
CA PHE A 117 -6.63 -19.49 1.87
C PHE A 117 -6.26 -18.15 1.28
N ALA A 118 -7.22 -17.42 0.73
CA ALA A 118 -7.00 -16.09 0.17
C ALA A 118 -8.31 -15.29 0.15
N CYS A 119 -8.19 -13.96 0.26
CA CYS A 119 -9.29 -13.03 -0.01
C CYS A 119 -8.74 -11.70 -0.53
N MET A 120 -9.60 -10.96 -1.23
CA MET A 120 -9.27 -9.61 -1.68
C MET A 120 -9.89 -8.58 -0.74
N VAL A 121 -9.07 -7.59 -0.38
CA VAL A 121 -9.48 -6.46 0.45
C VAL A 121 -9.06 -5.15 -0.21
N ARG A 122 -9.57 -4.04 0.30
CA ARG A 122 -9.11 -2.70 -0.07
C ARG A 122 -8.64 -1.95 1.15
N ASP A 123 -7.60 -1.15 0.96
CA ASP A 123 -7.19 -0.16 1.94
C ASP A 123 -8.21 1.01 2.01
N PRO A 124 -8.07 1.96 2.95
CA PRO A 124 -9.02 3.07 3.10
C PRO A 124 -9.20 3.94 1.85
N GLU A 125 -8.24 3.94 0.93
CA GLU A 125 -8.29 4.72 -0.30
C GLU A 125 -8.55 3.87 -1.56
N GLY A 126 -8.84 2.58 -1.38
CA GLY A 126 -9.30 1.70 -2.45
C GLY A 126 -8.22 0.87 -3.13
N GLN A 127 -6.96 0.90 -2.64
CA GLN A 127 -5.91 0.02 -3.17
C GLN A 127 -6.26 -1.44 -2.89
N LEU A 128 -6.18 -2.27 -3.94
CA LEU A 128 -6.36 -3.71 -3.80
C LEU A 128 -5.21 -4.36 -3.04
N ILE A 129 -5.56 -5.26 -2.14
CA ILE A 129 -4.64 -6.09 -1.38
C ILE A 129 -5.19 -7.51 -1.40
N GLU A 130 -4.33 -8.46 -1.69
CA GLU A 130 -4.61 -9.87 -1.47
C GLU A 130 -4.12 -10.25 -0.07
N LEU A 131 -4.99 -10.81 0.76
CA LEU A 131 -4.57 -11.54 1.95
C LEU A 131 -4.46 -13.01 1.56
N ILE A 132 -3.31 -13.60 1.83
CA ILE A 132 -3.03 -15.01 1.49
C ILE A 132 -2.57 -15.74 2.76
N HIS A 133 -3.07 -16.95 2.96
CA HIS A 133 -2.62 -17.72 4.13
C HIS A 133 -1.13 -18.09 4.00
N MET A 134 -0.40 -18.01 5.11
CA MET A 134 1.05 -18.22 5.15
C MET A 134 1.50 -19.54 4.48
N THR A 135 0.67 -20.59 4.55
CA THR A 135 0.99 -21.91 3.97
C THR A 135 0.98 -21.96 2.44
N VAL A 136 0.34 -20.99 1.79
CA VAL A 136 0.23 -20.93 0.31
C VAL A 136 1.02 -19.77 -0.30
N ARG A 137 1.73 -18.99 0.52
CA ARG A 137 2.54 -17.89 0.00
C ARG A 137 3.68 -18.42 -0.87
N PRO A 138 4.00 -17.76 -1.99
CA PRO A 138 5.20 -18.07 -2.76
C PRO A 138 6.45 -17.87 -1.89
N VAL A 139 7.33 -18.87 -1.89
CA VAL A 139 8.63 -18.77 -1.21
C VAL A 139 9.68 -18.52 -2.28
N PRO A 140 10.46 -17.44 -2.21
CA PRO A 140 11.57 -17.23 -3.14
C PRO A 140 12.56 -18.40 -3.07
N ALA A 141 13.08 -18.79 -4.22
CA ALA A 141 14.20 -19.74 -4.25
C ALA A 141 15.40 -19.14 -3.52
N GLY A 142 16.02 -19.91 -2.65
CA GLY A 142 17.19 -19.52 -1.88
C GLY A 142 18.44 -19.31 -2.76
#